data_35f96cf85c52245668368887c93505cb
#
_entry.id   35f96cf85c52245668368887c93505cb
#
_cell.length_a   1.000
_cell.length_b   1.000
_cell.length_c   1.000
_cell.angle_alpha   90.00
_cell.angle_beta   90.00
_cell.angle_gamma   90.00
#
_symmetry.space_group_name_H-M   'P 1'
#
loop_
_entity.id
_entity.type
_entity.pdbx_description
1 polymer ?
#
loop_
_entity_poly.entity_id
_entity_poly.type
_entity_poly.pdbx_seq_one_letter_code
_entity_poly.pdbx_strand_id
1 'polypeptide(L)'
;FYNLIPVLNVTENISLPVLMDGKKVDKNYLRELIDLLSLTGREKHLPNELSGGQQQRVSIGRALINNPAVMLADEPTGNLDSKNSHEIVELLKLSNKKYGQTLIVITHDDSIALQADRIITINDGKIASDRLLVK
;
A
#
# COMPACT_ATOMS: atom_id res chain seq x y z
N PHE A 1 -5.10 0.98 13.95
CA PHE A 1 -5.16 0.13 12.75
C PHE A 1 -5.06 1.04 11.53
N TYR A 2 -4.24 0.76 10.52
CA TYR A 2 -4.01 1.50 9.26
C TYR A 2 -3.74 3.02 9.38
N ASN A 3 -3.73 3.59 10.60
CA ASN A 3 -3.42 4.99 10.90
C ASN A 3 -4.21 6.02 10.03
N LEU A 4 -5.44 5.69 9.66
CA LEU A 4 -6.33 6.62 8.99
C LEU A 4 -6.85 7.67 9.96
N ILE A 5 -7.05 8.89 9.47
CA ILE A 5 -7.66 9.96 10.25
C ILE A 5 -9.18 9.72 10.28
N PRO A 6 -9.78 9.46 11.47
CA PRO A 6 -11.17 8.98 11.55
C PRO A 6 -12.22 9.95 11.05
N VAL A 7 -11.94 11.24 11.09
CA VAL A 7 -12.86 12.32 10.67
C VAL A 7 -12.71 12.71 9.20
N LEU A 8 -11.74 12.13 8.50
CA LEU A 8 -11.50 12.35 7.09
C LEU A 8 -12.04 11.16 6.28
N ASN A 9 -12.70 11.47 5.15
CA ASN A 9 -13.15 10.45 4.20
C ASN A 9 -11.99 9.81 3.42
N VAL A 10 -12.29 8.86 2.53
CA VAL A 10 -11.30 8.18 1.69
C VAL A 10 -10.45 9.16 0.88
N THR A 11 -11.10 10.06 0.15
CA THR A 11 -10.41 11.07 -0.69
C THR A 11 -9.50 11.97 0.14
N GLU A 12 -9.98 12.45 1.27
CA GLU A 12 -9.24 13.33 2.19
C GLU A 12 -8.06 12.62 2.82
N ASN A 13 -8.21 11.37 3.27
CA ASN A 13 -7.10 10.57 3.80
C ASN A 13 -6.00 10.35 2.76
N ILE A 14 -6.38 9.99 1.52
CA ILE A 14 -5.41 9.77 0.43
C ILE A 14 -4.70 11.07 0.08
N SER A 15 -5.41 12.18 0.02
CA SER A 15 -4.88 13.49 -0.40
C SER A 15 -4.03 14.20 0.66
N LEU A 16 -4.13 13.77 1.92
CA LEU A 16 -3.55 14.46 3.06
C LEU A 16 -2.06 14.79 2.91
N PRO A 17 -1.17 13.87 2.46
CA PRO A 17 0.27 14.20 2.32
C PRO A 17 0.55 15.33 1.34
N VAL A 18 -0.19 15.39 0.23
CA VAL A 18 -0.05 16.45 -0.78
C VAL A 18 -0.48 17.81 -0.22
N LEU A 19 -1.58 17.80 0.55
CA LEU A 19 -2.12 19.03 1.17
C LEU A 19 -1.21 19.54 2.28
N MET A 20 -0.62 18.65 3.08
CA MET A 20 0.35 19.00 4.12
C MET A 20 1.64 19.63 3.54
N ASP A 21 2.01 19.24 2.33
CA ASP A 21 3.14 19.79 1.57
C ASP A 21 2.81 21.17 0.92
N GLY A 22 1.59 21.68 1.15
CA GLY A 22 1.12 22.95 0.57
C GLY A 22 0.86 22.89 -0.94
N LYS A 23 0.83 21.69 -1.50
CA LYS A 23 0.61 21.45 -2.94
C LYS A 23 -0.87 21.24 -3.25
N LYS A 24 -1.22 21.43 -4.53
CA LYS A 24 -2.55 21.09 -5.03
C LYS A 24 -2.60 19.61 -5.44
N VAL A 25 -3.72 18.97 -5.11
CA VAL A 25 -3.97 17.58 -5.52
C VAL A 25 -4.29 17.53 -7.01
N ASP A 26 -3.58 16.68 -7.75
CA ASP A 26 -3.97 16.34 -9.11
C ASP A 26 -5.22 15.45 -9.08
N LYS A 27 -6.36 16.01 -9.49
CA LYS A 27 -7.65 15.33 -9.44
C LYS A 27 -7.73 14.12 -10.39
N ASN A 28 -7.00 14.15 -11.49
CA ASN A 28 -6.98 13.03 -12.44
C ASN A 28 -6.17 11.86 -11.87
N TYR A 29 -5.00 12.15 -11.32
CA TYR A 29 -4.19 11.13 -10.65
C TYR A 29 -4.89 10.55 -9.41
N LEU A 30 -5.53 11.38 -8.61
CA LEU A 30 -6.32 10.90 -7.46
C LEU A 30 -7.45 9.95 -7.90
N ARG A 31 -8.17 10.28 -8.97
CA ARG A 31 -9.22 9.40 -9.51
C ARG A 31 -8.63 8.08 -10.01
N GLU A 32 -7.51 8.12 -10.72
CA GLU A 32 -6.79 6.94 -11.18
C GLU A 32 -6.37 6.03 -10.01
N LEU A 33 -5.88 6.62 -8.91
CA LEU A 33 -5.54 5.88 -7.69
C LEU A 33 -6.77 5.24 -7.06
N ILE A 34 -7.88 5.96 -6.93
CA ILE A 34 -9.13 5.45 -6.37
C ILE A 34 -9.62 4.24 -7.17
N ASP A 35 -9.57 4.31 -8.49
CA ASP A 35 -9.93 3.20 -9.37
C ASP A 35 -8.98 2.01 -9.20
N LEU A 36 -7.66 2.24 -9.21
CA LEU A 36 -6.64 1.22 -8.99
C LEU A 36 -6.84 0.49 -7.65
N LEU A 37 -7.21 1.24 -6.62
CA LEU A 37 -7.44 0.74 -5.27
C LEU A 37 -8.80 0.05 -5.10
N SER A 38 -9.64 0.03 -6.15
CA SER A 38 -11.02 -0.48 -6.10
C SER A 38 -11.87 0.20 -5.01
N LEU A 39 -11.70 1.51 -4.87
CA LEU A 39 -12.42 2.36 -3.91
C LEU A 39 -13.46 3.27 -4.58
N THR A 40 -13.70 3.11 -5.88
CA THR A 40 -14.74 3.82 -6.63
C THR A 40 -16.11 3.60 -5.99
N GLY A 41 -16.84 4.68 -5.76
CA GLY A 41 -18.10 4.69 -5.01
C GLY A 41 -17.93 4.72 -3.50
N ARG A 42 -16.71 4.77 -2.97
CA ARG A 42 -16.39 4.87 -1.55
C ARG A 42 -15.69 6.16 -1.15
N GLU A 43 -15.54 7.09 -2.08
CA GLU A 43 -14.73 8.31 -1.96
C GLU A 43 -15.10 9.15 -0.73
N LYS A 44 -16.38 9.17 -0.38
CA LYS A 44 -16.93 9.95 0.74
C LYS A 44 -17.10 9.15 2.05
N HIS A 45 -16.79 7.85 2.04
CA HIS A 45 -16.92 7.03 3.25
C HIS A 45 -15.85 7.39 4.27
N LEU A 46 -16.23 7.35 5.54
CA LEU A 46 -15.31 7.47 6.67
C LEU A 46 -14.65 6.12 6.96
N PRO A 47 -13.50 6.07 7.64
CA PRO A 47 -12.81 4.81 7.97
C PRO A 47 -13.69 3.77 8.67
N ASN A 48 -14.59 4.18 9.56
CA ASN A 48 -15.50 3.27 10.27
C ASN A 48 -16.60 2.66 9.37
N GLU A 49 -16.78 3.16 8.17
CA GLU A 49 -17.73 2.63 7.16
C GLU A 49 -17.05 1.67 6.18
N LEU A 50 -15.75 1.42 6.36
CA LEU A 50 -14.92 0.61 5.47
C LEU A 50 -14.53 -0.71 6.14
N SER A 51 -14.43 -1.79 5.34
CA SER A 51 -13.82 -3.05 5.78
C SER A 51 -12.31 -2.86 6.05
N GLY A 52 -11.68 -3.79 6.77
CA GLY A 52 -10.25 -3.77 7.02
C GLY A 52 -9.42 -3.72 5.73
N GLY A 53 -9.78 -4.52 4.72
CA GLY A 53 -9.12 -4.50 3.42
C GLY A 53 -9.29 -3.16 2.69
N GLN A 54 -10.45 -2.53 2.78
CA GLN A 54 -10.68 -1.19 2.21
C GLN A 54 -9.87 -0.12 2.94
N GLN A 55 -9.78 -0.17 4.27
CA GLN A 55 -8.93 0.74 5.05
C GLN A 55 -7.45 0.59 4.66
N GLN A 56 -6.97 -0.66 4.48
CA GLN A 56 -5.62 -0.92 4.00
C GLN A 56 -5.37 -0.31 2.61
N ARG A 57 -6.32 -0.43 1.70
CA ARG A 57 -6.25 0.19 0.36
C ARG A 57 -6.19 1.72 0.43
N VAL A 58 -6.92 2.35 1.34
CA VAL A 58 -6.81 3.81 1.59
C VAL A 58 -5.42 4.18 2.08
N SER A 59 -4.85 3.40 3.00
CA SER A 59 -3.48 3.60 3.49
C SER A 59 -2.43 3.49 2.37
N ILE A 60 -2.59 2.50 1.49
CA ILE A 60 -1.74 2.35 0.30
C ILE A 60 -1.89 3.57 -0.64
N GLY A 61 -3.11 4.03 -0.88
CA GLY A 61 -3.38 5.21 -1.70
C GLY A 61 -2.72 6.48 -1.15
N ARG A 62 -2.75 6.65 0.17
CA ARG A 62 -2.07 7.74 0.86
C ARG A 62 -0.54 7.68 0.69
N ALA A 63 0.03 6.48 0.64
CA ALA A 63 1.46 6.31 0.35
C ALA A 63 1.79 6.60 -1.13
N LEU A 64 0.89 6.27 -2.06
CA LEU A 64 1.10 6.41 -3.49
C LEU A 64 0.86 7.82 -4.03
N ILE A 65 0.08 8.66 -3.35
CA ILE A 65 -0.39 9.97 -3.90
C ILE A 65 0.77 10.91 -4.27
N ASN A 66 1.91 10.82 -3.60
CA ASN A 66 3.10 11.60 -3.92
C ASN A 66 3.99 10.96 -4.99
N ASN A 67 3.55 9.88 -5.62
CA ASN A 67 4.31 9.11 -6.60
C ASN A 67 5.77 8.84 -6.15
N PRO A 68 5.97 8.19 -5.00
CA PRO A 68 7.30 7.99 -4.43
C PRO A 68 8.13 7.04 -5.28
N ALA A 69 9.45 7.24 -5.33
CA ALA A 69 10.38 6.31 -5.97
C ALA A 69 10.52 4.99 -5.20
N VAL A 70 10.34 5.04 -3.87
CA VAL A 70 10.41 3.88 -2.97
C VAL A 70 9.18 3.84 -2.09
N MET A 71 8.55 2.69 -2.01
CA MET A 71 7.42 2.40 -1.11
C MET A 71 7.85 1.36 -0.08
N LEU A 72 7.57 1.64 1.18
CA LEU A 72 7.85 0.74 2.30
C LEU A 72 6.52 0.18 2.82
N ALA A 73 6.43 -1.13 2.94
CA ALA A 73 5.26 -1.82 3.48
C ALA A 73 5.69 -2.76 4.61
N ASP A 74 5.29 -2.45 5.82
CA ASP A 74 5.57 -3.25 7.01
C ASP A 74 4.34 -4.09 7.35
N GLU A 75 4.48 -5.43 7.23
CA GLU A 75 3.41 -6.42 7.44
C GLU A 75 2.08 -6.01 6.80
N PRO A 76 2.04 -5.72 5.48
CA PRO A 76 0.87 -5.11 4.84
C PRO A 76 -0.38 -5.97 4.86
N THR A 77 -0.27 -7.24 5.24
CA THR A 77 -1.36 -8.23 5.28
C THR A 77 -1.63 -8.77 6.68
N GLY A 78 -0.88 -8.35 7.71
CA GLY A 78 -0.88 -8.95 9.03
C GLY A 78 -2.21 -8.97 9.79
N ASN A 79 -3.18 -8.12 9.41
CA ASN A 79 -4.49 -8.03 10.04
C ASN A 79 -5.64 -8.39 9.08
N LEU A 80 -5.34 -9.07 7.97
CA LEU A 80 -6.29 -9.42 6.94
C LEU A 80 -6.49 -10.93 6.85
N ASP A 81 -7.67 -11.35 6.41
CA ASP A 81 -7.91 -12.74 6.01
C ASP A 81 -7.13 -13.10 4.73
N SER A 82 -7.03 -14.38 4.42
CA SER A 82 -6.23 -14.89 3.30
C SER A 82 -6.64 -14.29 1.95
N LYS A 83 -7.94 -14.06 1.73
CA LYS A 83 -8.45 -13.47 0.49
C LYS A 83 -8.00 -12.01 0.34
N ASN A 84 -8.25 -11.20 1.37
CA ASN A 84 -7.86 -9.80 1.37
C ASN A 84 -6.33 -9.65 1.33
N SER A 85 -5.59 -10.55 1.99
CA SER A 85 -4.12 -10.58 1.95
C SER A 85 -3.61 -10.75 0.51
N HIS A 86 -4.14 -11.72 -0.22
CA HIS A 86 -3.78 -11.94 -1.62
C HIS A 86 -4.09 -10.72 -2.49
N GLU A 87 -5.27 -10.13 -2.34
CA GLU A 87 -5.66 -8.93 -3.09
C GLU A 87 -4.74 -7.73 -2.82
N ILE A 88 -4.29 -7.54 -1.57
CA ILE A 88 -3.35 -6.47 -1.22
C ILE A 88 -1.98 -6.71 -1.84
N VAL A 89 -1.47 -7.93 -1.82
CA VAL A 89 -0.18 -8.26 -2.46
C VAL A 89 -0.23 -8.01 -3.97
N GLU A 90 -1.28 -8.46 -4.64
CA GLU A 90 -1.47 -8.21 -6.07
C GLU A 90 -1.60 -6.72 -6.39
N LEU A 91 -2.29 -5.95 -5.55
CA LEU A 91 -2.39 -4.50 -5.68
C LEU A 91 -1.02 -3.82 -5.57
N LEU A 92 -0.20 -4.21 -4.60
CA LEU A 92 1.15 -3.69 -4.41
C LEU A 92 2.04 -4.00 -5.61
N LYS A 93 1.99 -5.22 -6.16
CA LYS A 93 2.70 -5.63 -7.38
C LYS A 93 2.25 -4.82 -8.59
N LEU A 94 0.94 -4.63 -8.73
CA LEU A 94 0.37 -3.86 -9.84
C LEU A 94 0.81 -2.39 -9.78
N SER A 95 0.77 -1.77 -8.60
CA SER A 95 1.22 -0.39 -8.41
C SER A 95 2.72 -0.24 -8.67
N ASN A 96 3.53 -1.16 -8.15
CA ASN A 96 4.98 -1.22 -8.39
C ASN A 96 5.29 -1.23 -9.90
N LYS A 97 4.63 -2.14 -10.65
CA LYS A 97 4.82 -2.25 -12.10
C LYS A 97 4.33 -1.00 -12.85
N LYS A 98 3.15 -0.48 -12.46
CA LYS A 98 2.51 0.67 -13.13
C LYS A 98 3.32 1.95 -12.98
N TYR A 99 3.86 2.20 -11.78
CA TYR A 99 4.55 3.44 -11.45
C TYR A 99 6.08 3.31 -11.46
N GLY A 100 6.62 2.13 -11.75
CA GLY A 100 8.07 1.90 -11.83
C GLY A 100 8.80 2.15 -10.51
N GLN A 101 8.14 1.86 -9.38
CA GLN A 101 8.64 2.12 -8.03
C GLN A 101 9.51 0.96 -7.52
N THR A 102 10.35 1.23 -6.52
CA THR A 102 10.92 0.16 -5.70
C THR A 102 9.99 -0.13 -4.53
N LEU A 103 9.50 -1.36 -4.43
CA LEU A 103 8.68 -1.81 -3.31
C LEU A 103 9.52 -2.65 -2.35
N ILE A 104 9.60 -2.23 -1.09
CA ILE A 104 10.23 -2.98 -0.02
C ILE A 104 9.13 -3.45 0.93
N VAL A 105 8.98 -4.76 1.06
CA VAL A 105 7.99 -5.39 1.95
C VAL A 105 8.72 -6.09 3.09
N ILE A 106 8.34 -5.77 4.32
CA ILE A 106 8.74 -6.51 5.52
C ILE A 106 7.62 -7.49 5.82
N THR A 107 7.94 -8.77 5.90
CA THR A 107 6.97 -9.82 6.21
C THR A 107 7.66 -11.04 6.83
N HIS A 108 6.93 -11.77 7.63
CA HIS A 108 7.29 -13.09 8.10
C HIS A 108 6.58 -14.21 7.33
N ASP A 109 5.77 -13.86 6.33
CA ASP A 109 5.07 -14.83 5.47
C ASP A 109 5.93 -15.18 4.25
N ASP A 110 6.46 -16.42 4.25
CA ASP A 110 7.27 -16.95 3.15
C ASP A 110 6.54 -16.94 1.81
N SER A 111 5.22 -17.11 1.79
CA SER A 111 4.42 -17.10 0.56
C SER A 111 4.40 -15.73 -0.11
N ILE A 112 4.46 -14.67 0.68
CA ILE A 112 4.60 -13.28 0.21
C ILE A 112 6.05 -13.03 -0.23
N ALA A 113 7.01 -13.41 0.60
CA ALA A 113 8.44 -13.21 0.33
C ALA A 113 8.85 -13.84 -1.01
N LEU A 114 8.37 -15.06 -1.31
CA LEU A 114 8.64 -15.78 -2.56
C LEU A 114 8.08 -15.10 -3.83
N GLN A 115 7.23 -14.09 -3.69
CA GLN A 115 6.70 -13.31 -4.81
C GLN A 115 7.59 -12.12 -5.18
N ALA A 116 8.56 -11.76 -4.34
CA ALA A 116 9.51 -10.68 -4.60
C ALA A 116 10.54 -11.05 -5.70
N ASP A 117 11.30 -10.08 -6.17
CA ASP A 117 12.44 -10.31 -7.07
C ASP A 117 13.73 -10.57 -6.28
N ARG A 118 13.78 -10.10 -5.03
CA ARG A 118 14.92 -10.27 -4.12
C ARG A 118 14.43 -10.48 -2.69
N ILE A 119 15.04 -11.41 -1.97
CA ILE A 119 14.76 -11.68 -0.56
C ILE A 119 16.02 -11.43 0.25
N ILE A 120 15.88 -10.58 1.27
CA ILE A 120 16.91 -10.36 2.30
C ILE A 120 16.36 -10.90 3.61
N THR A 121 17.05 -11.92 4.16
CA THR A 121 16.69 -12.49 5.46
C THR A 121 17.52 -11.83 6.55
N ILE A 122 16.84 -11.36 7.60
CA ILE A 122 17.46 -10.70 8.75
C ILE A 122 17.21 -11.55 10.00
N ASN A 123 18.29 -11.92 10.70
CA ASN A 123 18.25 -12.61 11.99
C ASN A 123 19.11 -11.85 12.99
N ASP A 124 18.57 -11.56 14.18
CA ASP A 124 19.27 -10.86 15.28
C ASP A 124 19.94 -9.56 14.81
N GLY A 125 19.25 -8.78 13.96
CA GLY A 125 19.72 -7.49 13.44
C GLY A 125 20.85 -7.58 12.39
N LYS A 126 21.14 -8.78 11.88
CA LYS A 126 22.16 -9.03 10.85
C LYS A 126 21.56 -9.68 9.63
N ILE A 127 22.12 -9.37 8.46
CA ILE A 127 21.75 -10.03 7.21
C ILE A 127 22.26 -11.49 7.28
N ALA A 128 21.33 -12.43 7.31
CA ALA A 128 21.62 -13.85 7.28
C ALA A 128 21.73 -14.40 5.85
N SER A 129 20.93 -13.90 4.93
CA SER A 129 21.00 -14.25 3.51
C SER A 129 20.50 -13.08 2.62
N ASP A 130 20.97 -13.08 1.38
CA ASP A 130 20.57 -12.14 0.35
C ASP A 130 20.55 -12.89 -1.00
N ARG A 131 19.38 -13.01 -1.62
CA ARG A 131 19.22 -13.81 -2.84
C ARG A 131 18.28 -13.13 -3.82
N LEU A 132 18.64 -13.14 -5.10
CA LEU A 132 17.77 -12.80 -6.21
C LEU A 132 16.93 -14.03 -6.58
N LEU A 133 15.64 -13.83 -6.84
CA LEU A 133 14.77 -14.87 -7.36
C LEU A 133 14.71 -14.72 -8.89
N VAL A 134 15.14 -15.75 -9.59
CA VAL A 134 14.99 -15.83 -11.05
C VAL A 134 13.56 -16.25 -11.34
N LYS A 135 12.81 -15.39 -12.04
CA LYS A 135 11.44 -15.67 -12.51
C LYS A 135 11.45 -15.99 -13.98
#